data_a67ae0bc2fae833eb409a12abf1dee68
#
_entry.id   a67ae0bc2fae833eb409a12abf1dee68
#
_cell.length_a   1.000
_cell.length_b   1.000
_cell.length_c   1.000
_cell.angle_alpha   90.00
_cell.angle_beta   90.00
_cell.angle_gamma   90.00
#
_symmetry.space_group_name_H-M   'P 1'
#
loop_
_entity.id
_entity.type
_entity.pdbx_description
1 polymer ?
#
loop_
_entity_poly.entity_id
_entity_poly.type
_entity_poly.pdbx_seq_one_letter_code
_entity_poly.pdbx_strand_id
1 'polypeptide(L)'
;MCIRDRNGRCIGRGSNKRNSNNDPLGHAEIIALKQASLLKNDWRFNECQIITNLEPCTMCTSVLIQARMGKVIYGAYDAKRGGLGGSIDLSKHKSSHHKMEVIGGILEKECKENLQVWFKKLRSQV
;
A
#
# COMPACT_ATOMS: atom_id res chain seq x y z
N MET A 1 -0.19 -7.98 -2.31
CA MET A 1 0.37 -6.97 -1.39
C MET A 1 0.85 -7.63 -0.13
N CYS A 2 2.02 -7.29 0.34
CA CYS A 2 2.54 -7.85 1.59
C CYS A 2 3.45 -6.86 2.33
N ILE A 3 3.56 -7.08 3.64
CA ILE A 3 4.49 -6.37 4.49
C ILE A 3 5.55 -7.39 4.95
N ARG A 4 6.81 -7.00 4.84
CA ARG A 4 7.94 -7.84 5.23
C ARG A 4 8.73 -7.16 6.34
N ASP A 5 9.22 -7.95 7.28
CA ASP A 5 10.09 -7.47 8.35
C ASP A 5 11.55 -7.35 7.87
N ARG A 6 12.46 -6.98 8.78
CA ARG A 6 13.88 -6.79 8.46
C ARG A 6 14.57 -8.06 7.94
N ASN A 7 14.03 -9.24 8.29
CA ASN A 7 14.56 -10.53 7.87
C ASN A 7 13.90 -11.04 6.59
N GLY A 8 13.04 -10.24 5.96
CA GLY A 8 12.35 -10.60 4.73
C GLY A 8 11.12 -11.49 4.93
N ARG A 9 10.70 -11.74 6.17
CA ARG A 9 9.50 -12.53 6.44
C ARG A 9 8.24 -11.74 6.15
N CYS A 10 7.28 -12.38 5.49
CA CYS A 10 5.95 -11.79 5.30
C CYS A 10 5.19 -11.83 6.62
N ILE A 11 4.89 -10.66 7.18
CA ILE A 11 4.16 -10.53 8.45
C ILE A 11 2.75 -10.00 8.26
N GLY A 12 2.38 -9.60 7.06
CA GLY A 12 1.03 -9.15 6.75
C GLY A 12 0.75 -9.23 5.27
N ARG A 13 -0.48 -9.62 4.93
CA ARG A 13 -0.99 -9.65 3.56
C ARG A 13 -2.35 -9.02 3.52
N GLY A 14 -2.68 -8.42 2.39
CA GLY A 14 -3.99 -7.82 2.21
C GLY A 14 -4.44 -7.83 0.76
N SER A 15 -5.74 -7.89 0.59
CA SER A 15 -6.43 -7.64 -0.66
C SER A 15 -7.59 -6.70 -0.38
N ASN A 16 -8.09 -6.02 -1.41
CA ASN A 16 -9.16 -5.05 -1.25
C ASN A 16 -10.46 -5.76 -0.81
N LYS A 17 -10.99 -5.38 0.36
CA LYS A 17 -12.21 -5.91 0.96
C LYS A 17 -13.30 -4.84 1.14
N ARG A 18 -13.16 -3.71 0.46
CA ARG A 18 -14.10 -2.59 0.60
C ARG A 18 -15.55 -3.01 0.29
N ASN A 19 -15.77 -3.70 -0.82
CA ASN A 19 -17.10 -4.15 -1.19
C ASN A 19 -17.58 -5.35 -0.37
N SER A 20 -16.72 -6.35 -0.21
CA SER A 20 -17.10 -7.60 0.48
C SER A 20 -17.41 -7.40 1.96
N ASN A 21 -16.76 -6.42 2.61
CA ASN A 21 -16.95 -6.15 4.04
C ASN A 21 -17.76 -4.87 4.29
N ASN A 22 -18.25 -4.21 3.27
CA ASN A 22 -18.89 -2.88 3.38
C ASN A 22 -18.04 -1.92 4.22
N ASP A 23 -16.72 -1.94 3.97
CA ASP A 23 -15.76 -1.23 4.79
C ASP A 23 -15.02 -0.18 3.93
N PRO A 24 -15.27 1.11 4.17
CA PRO A 24 -14.58 2.17 3.41
C PRO A 24 -13.07 2.16 3.65
N LEU A 25 -12.60 1.56 4.74
CA LEU A 25 -11.18 1.42 5.08
C LEU A 25 -10.61 0.08 4.61
N GLY A 26 -11.39 -0.72 3.87
CA GLY A 26 -11.04 -2.08 3.43
C GLY A 26 -10.03 -2.13 2.29
N HIS A 27 -9.07 -1.23 2.28
CA HIS A 27 -7.95 -1.22 1.36
C HIS A 27 -6.92 -2.28 1.77
N ALA A 28 -6.29 -2.90 0.80
CA ALA A 28 -5.31 -3.96 1.01
C ALA A 28 -4.19 -3.55 1.98
N GLU A 29 -3.72 -2.31 1.87
CA GLU A 29 -2.66 -1.77 2.71
C GLU A 29 -3.05 -1.74 4.20
N ILE A 30 -4.26 -1.28 4.48
CA ILE A 30 -4.77 -1.18 5.85
C ILE A 30 -4.98 -2.57 6.44
N ILE A 31 -5.52 -3.49 5.65
CA ILE A 31 -5.72 -4.89 6.08
C ILE A 31 -4.37 -5.52 6.43
N ALA A 32 -3.38 -5.35 5.57
CA ALA A 32 -2.04 -5.87 5.80
C ALA A 32 -1.40 -5.27 7.06
N LEU A 33 -1.55 -3.95 7.28
CA LEU A 33 -1.03 -3.29 8.47
C LEU A 33 -1.65 -3.82 9.75
N LYS A 34 -2.96 -3.99 9.77
CA LYS A 34 -3.67 -4.54 10.95
C LYS A 34 -3.17 -5.94 11.29
N GLN A 35 -3.04 -6.79 10.28
CA GLN A 35 -2.53 -8.15 10.48
C GLN A 35 -1.09 -8.13 11.00
N ALA A 36 -0.24 -7.32 10.40
CA ALA A 36 1.17 -7.21 10.78
C ALA A 36 1.34 -6.63 12.18
N SER A 37 0.53 -5.65 12.56
CA SER A 37 0.62 -5.03 13.90
C SER A 37 0.24 -6.02 15.00
N LEU A 38 -0.73 -6.88 14.75
CA LEU A 38 -1.11 -7.93 15.69
C LEU A 38 0.00 -8.96 15.84
N LEU A 39 0.60 -9.37 14.73
CA LEU A 39 1.69 -10.34 14.73
C LEU A 39 2.92 -9.79 15.45
N LYS A 40 3.28 -8.53 15.18
CA LYS A 40 4.42 -7.86 15.82
C LYS A 40 4.14 -7.45 17.27
N ASN A 41 2.88 -7.34 17.63
CA ASN A 41 2.45 -6.71 18.88
C ASN A 41 3.02 -5.29 19.03
N ASP A 42 3.05 -4.54 17.92
CA ASP A 42 3.58 -3.18 17.86
C ASP A 42 2.94 -2.46 16.66
N TRP A 43 2.67 -1.16 16.81
CA TRP A 43 2.10 -0.34 15.75
C TRP A 43 3.16 0.30 14.84
N ARG A 44 4.45 0.22 15.20
CA ARG A 44 5.55 0.86 14.47
C ARG A 44 6.21 -0.11 13.49
N PHE A 45 6.54 0.40 12.31
CA PHE A 45 7.05 -0.41 11.19
C PHE A 45 8.36 0.14 10.63
N ASN A 46 9.20 0.77 11.47
CA ASN A 46 10.46 1.40 11.03
C ASN A 46 11.41 0.44 10.29
N GLU A 47 11.40 -0.83 10.62
CA GLU A 47 12.26 -1.85 10.03
C GLU A 47 11.59 -2.66 8.94
N CYS A 48 10.35 -2.30 8.60
CA CYS A 48 9.53 -3.07 7.68
C CYS A 48 9.40 -2.38 6.34
N GLN A 49 9.00 -3.16 5.33
CA GLN A 49 8.68 -2.64 4.01
C GLN A 49 7.33 -3.19 3.56
N ILE A 50 6.60 -2.38 2.82
CA ILE A 50 5.36 -2.79 2.17
C ILE A 50 5.58 -2.82 0.67
N ILE A 51 5.08 -3.88 0.03
CA ILE A 51 5.22 -4.12 -1.41
C ILE A 51 3.82 -4.22 -2.00
N THR A 52 3.50 -3.39 -2.98
CA THR A 52 2.18 -3.33 -3.58
C THR A 52 2.26 -3.15 -5.10
N ASN A 53 1.26 -3.65 -5.80
CA ASN A 53 1.18 -3.53 -7.27
C ASN A 53 0.84 -2.10 -7.70
N LEU A 54 -0.03 -1.44 -6.95
CA LEU A 54 -0.49 -0.09 -7.25
C LEU A 54 -0.01 0.87 -6.18
N GLU A 55 0.36 2.06 -6.59
CA GLU A 55 0.73 3.16 -5.69
C GLU A 55 -0.36 3.35 -4.62
N PRO A 56 0.00 3.41 -3.33
CA PRO A 56 -0.99 3.68 -2.27
C PRO A 56 -1.72 5.00 -2.48
N CYS A 57 -3.01 5.01 -2.23
CA CYS A 57 -3.82 6.23 -2.28
C CYS A 57 -3.44 7.17 -1.12
N THR A 58 -4.03 8.36 -1.11
CA THR A 58 -3.71 9.36 -0.08
C THR A 58 -4.04 8.87 1.33
N MET A 59 -5.16 8.18 1.51
CA MET A 59 -5.52 7.61 2.81
C MET A 59 -4.49 6.59 3.29
N CYS A 60 -4.15 5.63 2.43
CA CYS A 60 -3.19 4.58 2.79
C CYS A 60 -1.79 5.15 3.00
N THR A 61 -1.37 6.12 2.16
CA THR A 61 -0.09 6.78 2.35
C THR A 61 -0.01 7.44 3.72
N SER A 62 -1.07 8.14 4.14
CA SER A 62 -1.12 8.77 5.46
C SER A 62 -1.02 7.74 6.58
N VAL A 63 -1.71 6.62 6.45
CA VAL A 63 -1.64 5.54 7.44
C VAL A 63 -0.23 4.94 7.51
N LEU A 64 0.42 4.74 6.37
CA LEU A 64 1.79 4.23 6.34
C LEU A 64 2.77 5.18 7.02
N ILE A 65 2.61 6.49 6.81
CA ILE A 65 3.42 7.50 7.49
C ILE A 65 3.17 7.45 8.99
N GLN A 66 1.92 7.39 9.42
CA GLN A 66 1.56 7.30 10.84
C GLN A 66 2.12 6.04 11.49
N ALA A 67 2.11 4.92 10.78
CA ALA A 67 2.66 3.65 11.24
C ALA A 67 4.19 3.60 11.18
N ARG A 68 4.84 4.66 10.70
CA ARG A 68 6.29 4.76 10.55
C ARG A 68 6.89 3.68 9.67
N MET A 69 6.21 3.38 8.56
CA MET A 69 6.72 2.39 7.60
C MET A 69 8.11 2.81 7.10
N GLY A 70 9.05 1.87 7.09
CA GLY A 70 10.42 2.17 6.67
C GLY A 70 10.58 2.34 5.18
N LYS A 71 9.92 1.49 4.39
CA LYS A 71 10.04 1.51 2.93
C LYS A 71 8.73 1.13 2.27
N VAL A 72 8.41 1.82 1.18
CA VAL A 72 7.27 1.49 0.32
C VAL A 72 7.80 1.20 -1.08
N ILE A 73 7.45 0.03 -1.61
CA ILE A 73 7.80 -0.39 -2.97
C ILE A 73 6.50 -0.63 -3.72
N TYR A 74 6.31 0.06 -4.85
CA TYR A 74 5.11 -0.16 -5.66
C TYR A 74 5.43 -0.26 -7.15
N GLY A 75 4.53 -0.90 -7.88
CA GLY A 75 4.68 -1.11 -9.32
C GLY A 75 4.10 0.05 -10.12
N ALA A 76 2.80 0.08 -10.29
CA ALA A 76 2.13 1.06 -11.14
C ALA A 76 1.83 2.35 -10.39
N TYR A 77 2.02 3.50 -11.05
CA TYR A 77 1.60 4.80 -10.55
C TYR A 77 0.09 4.97 -10.68
N ASP A 78 -0.52 5.68 -9.77
CA ASP A 78 -1.93 6.05 -9.83
C ASP A 78 -2.04 7.56 -9.99
N ALA A 79 -2.26 8.01 -11.23
CA ALA A 79 -2.32 9.43 -11.55
C ALA A 79 -3.53 10.14 -10.93
N LYS A 80 -4.57 9.40 -10.57
CA LYS A 80 -5.81 9.99 -10.02
C LYS A 80 -5.80 10.06 -8.50
N ARG A 81 -5.29 9.03 -7.82
CA ARG A 81 -5.44 8.86 -6.38
C ARG A 81 -4.14 8.59 -5.65
N GLY A 82 -3.03 8.46 -6.36
CA GLY A 82 -1.75 8.13 -5.76
C GLY A 82 -1.26 9.19 -4.79
N GLY A 83 -0.80 8.75 -3.63
CA GLY A 83 -0.32 9.61 -2.56
C GLY A 83 1.20 9.75 -2.47
N LEU A 84 1.94 9.10 -3.35
CA LEU A 84 3.41 9.07 -3.33
C LEU A 84 4.03 9.57 -4.64
N GLY A 85 3.35 10.49 -5.31
CA GLY A 85 3.85 11.16 -6.51
C GLY A 85 2.92 11.06 -7.72
N GLY A 86 1.97 10.14 -7.72
CA GLY A 86 1.03 9.96 -8.82
C GLY A 86 0.10 11.16 -8.97
N SER A 87 -0.62 11.50 -7.92
CA SER A 87 -1.48 12.68 -7.88
C SER A 87 -0.89 13.74 -6.96
N ILE A 88 -0.46 13.34 -5.77
CA ILE A 88 0.17 14.19 -4.78
C ILE A 88 1.24 13.37 -4.06
N ASP A 89 2.24 14.03 -3.50
CA ASP A 89 3.27 13.34 -2.70
C ASP A 89 3.18 13.75 -1.24
N LEU A 90 2.48 12.95 -0.45
CA LEU A 90 2.30 13.20 0.99
C LEU A 90 3.56 12.91 1.79
N SER A 91 4.49 12.13 1.25
CA SER A 91 5.74 11.82 1.95
C SER A 91 6.63 13.05 2.12
N LYS A 92 6.42 14.06 1.28
CA LYS A 92 7.17 15.33 1.31
C LYS A 92 6.40 16.46 1.98
N HIS A 93 5.19 16.21 2.44
CA HIS A 93 4.38 17.24 3.09
C HIS A 93 4.92 17.54 4.49
N LYS A 94 4.80 18.81 4.91
CA LYS A 94 5.28 19.25 6.22
C LYS A 94 4.60 18.54 7.40
N SER A 95 3.41 17.97 7.20
CA SER A 95 2.73 17.19 8.22
C SER A 95 3.30 15.78 8.40
N SER A 96 4.18 15.36 7.49
CA SER A 96 4.81 14.04 7.59
C SER A 96 6.00 14.11 8.56
N HIS A 97 5.81 13.59 9.76
CA HIS A 97 6.85 13.55 10.79
C HIS A 97 7.82 12.40 10.62
N HIS A 98 7.51 11.47 9.74
CA HIS A 98 8.30 10.28 9.45
C HIS A 98 8.63 10.24 7.98
N LYS A 99 9.90 9.96 7.65
CA LYS A 99 10.35 9.85 6.25
C LYS A 99 10.44 8.38 5.87
N MET A 100 9.69 8.02 4.85
CA MET A 100 9.75 6.69 4.26
C MET A 100 10.69 6.71 3.06
N GLU A 101 11.41 5.61 2.84
CA GLU A 101 12.04 5.36 1.55
C GLU A 101 10.97 4.89 0.58
N VAL A 102 10.86 5.52 -0.59
CA VAL A 102 9.83 5.23 -1.58
C VAL A 102 10.48 4.82 -2.89
N ILE A 103 10.13 3.64 -3.39
CA ILE A 103 10.60 3.13 -4.68
C ILE A 103 9.37 2.78 -5.51
N GLY A 104 9.09 3.59 -6.53
CA GLY A 104 7.98 3.37 -7.44
C GLY A 104 8.45 2.91 -8.81
N GLY A 105 7.53 2.35 -9.59
CA GLY A 105 7.79 1.94 -10.97
C GLY A 105 8.45 0.57 -11.11
N ILE A 106 8.49 -0.22 -10.05
CA ILE A 106 9.07 -1.57 -10.10
C ILE A 106 8.09 -2.49 -10.85
N LEU A 107 8.54 -3.07 -11.96
CA LEU A 107 7.70 -3.89 -12.85
C LEU A 107 6.40 -3.14 -13.22
N GLU A 108 6.51 -1.85 -13.49
CA GLU A 108 5.36 -0.97 -13.71
C GLU A 108 4.44 -1.50 -14.80
N LYS A 109 5.01 -1.91 -15.92
CA LYS A 109 4.24 -2.41 -17.07
C LYS A 109 3.44 -3.65 -16.71
N GLU A 110 4.08 -4.63 -16.09
CA GLU A 110 3.46 -5.89 -15.70
C GLU A 110 2.38 -5.66 -14.65
N CYS A 111 2.65 -4.83 -13.66
CA CYS A 111 1.67 -4.48 -12.63
C CYS A 111 0.46 -3.77 -13.23
N LYS A 112 0.69 -2.84 -14.14
CA LYS A 112 -0.39 -2.10 -14.82
C LYS A 112 -1.25 -3.02 -15.65
N GLU A 113 -0.64 -3.93 -16.42
CA GLU A 113 -1.36 -4.90 -17.24
C GLU A 113 -2.21 -5.84 -16.37
N ASN A 114 -1.65 -6.35 -15.28
CA ASN A 114 -2.37 -7.22 -14.35
C ASN A 114 -3.57 -6.52 -13.72
N LEU A 115 -3.42 -5.27 -13.33
CA LEU A 115 -4.52 -4.46 -12.78
C LEU A 115 -5.62 -4.23 -13.82
N GLN A 116 -5.25 -3.93 -15.06
CA GLN A 116 -6.21 -3.73 -16.14
C GLN A 116 -7.02 -5.00 -16.43
N VAL A 117 -6.38 -6.15 -16.45
CA VAL A 117 -7.04 -7.44 -16.63
C VAL A 117 -8.01 -7.71 -15.48
N TRP A 118 -7.59 -7.46 -14.25
CA TRP A 118 -8.43 -7.66 -13.08
C TRP A 118 -9.67 -6.75 -13.09
N PHE A 119 -9.50 -5.47 -13.36
CA PHE A 119 -10.62 -4.52 -13.46
C PHE A 119 -11.59 -4.90 -14.58
N LYS A 120 -11.08 -5.36 -15.72
CA LYS A 120 -11.89 -5.82 -16.84
C LYS A 120 -12.74 -7.03 -16.43
N LYS A 121 -12.16 -7.98 -15.71
CA LYS A 121 -12.90 -9.14 -15.17
C LYS A 121 -14.03 -8.70 -14.25
N LEU A 122 -13.76 -7.79 -13.32
CA LEU A 122 -14.79 -7.27 -12.43
C LEU A 122 -15.95 -6.65 -13.18
N ARG A 123 -15.67 -5.86 -14.20
CA ARG A 123 -16.72 -5.22 -15.01
C ARG A 123 -17.54 -6.22 -15.79
N SER A 124 -16.96 -7.33 -16.23
CA SER A 124 -17.68 -8.35 -16.98
C SER A 124 -18.57 -9.25 -16.11
N GLN A 125 -18.38 -9.21 -14.79
CA GLN A 125 -19.16 -10.00 -13.82
C GLN A 125 -20.38 -9.25 -13.29
N VAL A 126 -20.62 -8.05 -13.73
CA VAL A 126 -21.73 -7.20 -13.27
C VAL A 126 -22.92 -7.34 -14.19
#